data_fc4d66e0ddd26badb2112bda08265cbf
#
_entry.id   fc4d66e0ddd26badb2112bda08265cbf
#
_cell.length_a   1.000
_cell.length_b   1.000
_cell.length_c   1.000
_cell.angle_alpha   90.00
_cell.angle_beta   90.00
_cell.angle_gamma   90.00
#
_symmetry.space_group_name_H-M   'P 1'
#
loop_
_entity.id
_entity.type
_entity.pdbx_description
1 polymer ?
#
loop_
_entity_poly.entity_id
_entity_poly.type
_entity_poly.pdbx_seq_one_letter_code
_entity_poly.pdbx_strand_id
1 'polypeptide(L)'
;MRPVYIDGCYGVLHDAGGRRGVVICGSLGDEALNAYRAQVFLGESLARAGFPALRISYYGTGDSAGEDDEPDRFRAWIDSIVAAVHWLRSTCGVTSVVLCGIRIGAALAARAASELEGVDELVLIAPVTSGRRFLREQILTARTVAEIWQSTGDIDDGRWFEAYGLRLDHPTRDALDKLDIGKLYLPVRRILMLEQPDSVGNDRLVSRLRDQGIDVVHEIAADSDRLLRDSHESEVPHASFERVAAWLGDAGELVQSDRDLGAGSLELDAIRETPVSLGPADTLAGVLTMPTGHEVESPVVLIPSTGANPRFGNARGTVALARWLAEQGIASLRMDGHGIGDSLPATGEHGVPYSKQGDRDVSAGVDFLAARFRGPVIVLGMCSGAYHAFQAALDDHRIDGLILLNLQKFVWHGGESLSVVQRTTFRTTGFYLRNAANPAVWRRLCRGQVNIGGIAGALASRAVRHVAAVADPAIAAVRGETCVGMVRRQLDELARRSVEMLYLLSGNDPGLDEISEYFGMRGWLLRRNPKVIFRTLTGADHTLSAHWARQRLQQMIAAYLRQRFDVASRVEPVVADRVGRRASRPRVLSVIVPQRSGAAQESVARTVIDSAPTAA
;
A
#
# COMPACT_ATOMS: atom_id res chain seq x y z
N MET A 1 -12.22 -4.29 14.15
CA MET A 1 -10.81 -3.95 13.90
C MET A 1 -10.50 -2.63 14.57
N ARG A 2 -9.37 -2.53 15.30
CA ARG A 2 -8.98 -1.30 16.03
C ARG A 2 -7.52 -0.97 15.67
N PRO A 3 -7.25 0.18 15.03
CA PRO A 3 -5.88 0.61 14.76
C PRO A 3 -5.19 1.00 16.08
N VAL A 4 -3.90 0.67 16.19
CA VAL A 4 -3.06 0.98 17.37
C VAL A 4 -1.66 1.35 16.93
N TYR A 5 -0.96 2.16 17.72
CA TYR A 5 0.48 2.35 17.57
C TYR A 5 1.22 1.73 18.76
N ILE A 6 2.24 0.94 18.48
CA ILE A 6 3.06 0.21 19.46
C ILE A 6 4.52 0.56 19.18
N ASP A 7 5.15 1.32 20.05
CA ASP A 7 6.54 1.79 19.88
C ASP A 7 6.83 2.37 18.47
N GLY A 8 5.85 3.14 17.93
CA GLY A 8 5.93 3.71 16.60
C GLY A 8 5.52 2.76 15.46
N CYS A 9 5.25 1.50 15.72
CA CYS A 9 4.74 0.55 14.74
C CYS A 9 3.21 0.59 14.68
N TYR A 10 2.68 0.69 13.47
CA TYR A 10 1.25 0.61 13.23
C TYR A 10 0.77 -0.84 13.30
N GLY A 11 -0.30 -1.07 14.02
CA GLY A 11 -0.95 -2.36 14.10
C GLY A 11 -2.48 -2.25 14.00
N VAL A 12 -3.13 -3.37 13.73
CA VAL A 12 -4.59 -3.48 13.79
C VAL A 12 -4.95 -4.67 14.65
N LEU A 13 -5.62 -4.40 15.76
CA LEU A 13 -6.15 -5.42 16.65
C LEU A 13 -7.50 -5.91 16.15
N HIS A 14 -7.60 -7.21 15.88
CA HIS A 14 -8.84 -7.94 15.77
C HIS A 14 -9.19 -8.47 17.17
N ASP A 15 -10.04 -7.72 17.87
CA ASP A 15 -10.30 -7.93 19.28
C ASP A 15 -11.15 -9.19 19.52
N ALA A 16 -10.76 -9.97 20.52
CA ALA A 16 -11.46 -11.15 21.03
C ALA A 16 -11.13 -11.36 22.50
N GLY A 17 -11.94 -12.14 23.21
CA GLY A 17 -11.84 -12.30 24.65
C GLY A 17 -10.86 -13.36 25.14
N GLY A 18 -10.21 -14.14 24.27
CA GLY A 18 -9.36 -15.25 24.66
C GLY A 18 -8.05 -14.84 25.34
N ARG A 19 -7.49 -15.73 26.17
CA ARG A 19 -6.20 -15.53 26.84
C ARG A 19 -5.00 -15.94 26.01
N ARG A 20 -5.23 -16.53 24.84
CA ARG A 20 -4.21 -16.86 23.87
C ARG A 20 -4.29 -15.89 22.70
N GLY A 21 -3.25 -15.10 22.48
CA GLY A 21 -3.20 -14.09 21.41
C GLY A 21 -2.33 -14.53 20.24
N VAL A 22 -2.57 -13.93 19.08
CA VAL A 22 -1.79 -14.20 17.87
C VAL A 22 -1.21 -12.88 17.34
N VAL A 23 0.11 -12.84 17.09
CA VAL A 23 0.75 -11.76 16.31
C VAL A 23 0.94 -12.24 14.88
N ILE A 24 0.34 -11.54 13.93
CA ILE A 24 0.45 -11.83 12.51
C ILE A 24 1.61 -11.00 11.93
N CYS A 25 2.66 -11.71 11.52
CA CYS A 25 3.88 -11.19 10.93
C CYS A 25 3.79 -11.28 9.40
N GLY A 26 3.53 -10.16 8.72
CA GLY A 26 3.36 -10.09 7.27
C GLY A 26 4.68 -10.20 6.50
N SER A 27 4.59 -10.20 5.17
CA SER A 27 5.75 -10.15 4.28
C SER A 27 6.29 -8.72 4.15
N LEU A 28 7.34 -8.56 3.32
CA LEU A 28 7.99 -7.29 3.00
C LEU A 28 7.81 -6.96 1.51
N GLY A 29 7.99 -5.67 1.16
CA GLY A 29 7.94 -5.21 -0.23
C GLY A 29 6.57 -5.40 -0.86
N ASP A 30 6.54 -5.79 -2.14
CA ASP A 30 5.30 -5.98 -2.91
C ASP A 30 4.42 -7.13 -2.36
N GLU A 31 5.04 -8.18 -1.82
CA GLU A 31 4.30 -9.27 -1.19
C GLU A 31 3.44 -8.81 0.01
N ALA A 32 3.86 -7.73 0.71
CA ALA A 32 3.07 -7.16 1.80
C ALA A 32 1.75 -6.55 1.32
N LEU A 33 1.74 -5.96 0.11
CA LEU A 33 0.53 -5.45 -0.53
C LEU A 33 -0.38 -6.59 -0.97
N ASN A 34 0.19 -7.57 -1.68
CA ASN A 34 -0.54 -8.67 -2.30
C ASN A 34 -1.21 -9.57 -1.26
N ALA A 35 -0.55 -9.82 -0.14
CA ALA A 35 -1.07 -10.63 0.97
C ALA A 35 -1.90 -9.83 2.00
N TYR A 36 -2.07 -8.50 1.85
CA TYR A 36 -2.69 -7.68 2.90
C TYR A 36 -4.13 -8.10 3.19
N ARG A 37 -4.94 -8.29 2.13
CA ARG A 37 -6.33 -8.75 2.26
C ARG A 37 -6.41 -10.10 2.98
N ALA A 38 -5.52 -11.03 2.64
CA ALA A 38 -5.45 -12.32 3.33
C ALA A 38 -5.11 -12.18 4.82
N GLN A 39 -4.22 -11.24 5.19
CA GLN A 39 -3.92 -10.96 6.60
C GLN A 39 -5.13 -10.39 7.34
N VAL A 40 -5.95 -9.54 6.71
CA VAL A 40 -7.21 -9.03 7.31
C VAL A 40 -8.14 -10.20 7.62
N PHE A 41 -8.39 -11.07 6.64
CA PHE A 41 -9.26 -12.23 6.81
C PHE A 41 -8.73 -13.24 7.84
N LEU A 42 -7.41 -13.45 7.88
CA LEU A 42 -6.79 -14.30 8.91
C LEU A 42 -7.05 -13.72 10.31
N GLY A 43 -6.83 -12.42 10.50
CA GLY A 43 -7.11 -11.75 11.76
C GLY A 43 -8.57 -11.85 12.17
N GLU A 44 -9.52 -11.67 11.25
CA GLU A 44 -10.95 -11.84 11.48
C GLU A 44 -11.32 -13.30 11.81
N SER A 45 -10.73 -14.26 11.11
CA SER A 45 -10.97 -15.68 11.36
C SER A 45 -10.49 -16.10 12.75
N LEU A 46 -9.30 -15.64 13.15
CA LEU A 46 -8.76 -15.89 14.47
C LEU A 46 -9.60 -15.23 15.56
N ALA A 47 -10.04 -13.98 15.36
CA ALA A 47 -10.90 -13.29 16.34
C ALA A 47 -12.26 -13.98 16.47
N ARG A 48 -12.87 -14.45 15.38
CA ARG A 48 -14.09 -15.28 15.42
C ARG A 48 -13.90 -16.59 16.18
N ALA A 49 -12.68 -17.15 16.13
CA ALA A 49 -12.30 -18.33 16.90
C ALA A 49 -11.93 -18.00 18.37
N GLY A 50 -12.05 -16.74 18.80
CA GLY A 50 -11.81 -16.28 20.16
C GLY A 50 -10.38 -15.79 20.44
N PHE A 51 -9.46 -15.80 19.48
CA PHE A 51 -8.08 -15.36 19.66
C PHE A 51 -7.96 -13.85 19.38
N PRO A 52 -7.55 -13.00 20.33
CA PRO A 52 -7.13 -11.65 20.02
C PRO A 52 -5.95 -11.73 19.02
N ALA A 53 -6.14 -11.17 17.82
CA ALA A 53 -5.15 -11.22 16.76
C ALA A 53 -4.66 -9.82 16.41
N LEU A 54 -3.35 -9.61 16.43
CA LEU A 54 -2.72 -8.34 16.13
C LEU A 54 -1.91 -8.46 14.84
N ARG A 55 -2.34 -7.76 13.80
CA ARG A 55 -1.54 -7.54 12.58
C ARG A 55 -0.63 -6.34 12.81
N ILE A 56 0.66 -6.48 12.50
CA ILE A 56 1.63 -5.39 12.64
C ILE A 56 2.26 -5.05 11.29
N SER A 57 2.53 -3.76 11.08
CA SER A 57 3.52 -3.26 10.13
C SER A 57 4.83 -3.05 10.88
N TYR A 58 5.91 -3.62 10.39
CA TYR A 58 7.22 -3.44 11.02
C TYR A 58 7.69 -1.98 10.89
N TYR A 59 8.65 -1.59 11.72
CA TYR A 59 9.29 -0.28 11.61
C TYR A 59 9.81 -0.03 10.18
N GLY A 60 9.48 1.14 9.61
CA GLY A 60 9.79 1.48 8.21
C GLY A 60 8.92 0.78 7.17
N THR A 61 7.79 0.16 7.55
CA THR A 61 6.83 -0.46 6.62
C THR A 61 5.40 0.01 6.90
N GLY A 62 4.51 -0.09 5.93
CA GLY A 62 3.12 0.32 6.07
C GLY A 62 2.98 1.74 6.64
N ASP A 63 2.08 1.94 7.60
CA ASP A 63 1.85 3.20 8.30
C ASP A 63 2.72 3.38 9.57
N SER A 64 3.75 2.54 9.77
CA SER A 64 4.65 2.63 10.91
C SER A 64 5.62 3.81 10.78
N ALA A 65 6.25 4.19 11.89
CA ALA A 65 7.38 5.10 11.91
C ALA A 65 8.57 4.54 11.13
N GLY A 66 9.57 5.37 10.91
CA GLY A 66 10.80 5.04 10.18
C GLY A 66 10.66 5.25 8.68
N GLU A 67 11.80 5.38 8.02
CA GLU A 67 11.91 5.59 6.58
C GLU A 67 12.69 4.43 5.92
N ASP A 68 12.61 4.34 4.60
CA ASP A 68 13.25 3.25 3.85
C ASP A 68 14.76 3.44 3.67
N ASP A 69 15.30 4.59 4.08
CA ASP A 69 16.73 4.93 4.07
C ASP A 69 17.39 4.88 5.46
N GLU A 70 16.67 4.45 6.49
CA GLU A 70 17.26 4.27 7.81
C GLU A 70 18.11 2.98 7.88
N PRO A 71 19.23 3.03 8.60
CA PRO A 71 20.11 1.87 8.74
C PRO A 71 19.56 0.83 9.73
N ASP A 72 20.05 -0.40 9.61
CA ASP A 72 19.79 -1.51 10.54
C ASP A 72 18.32 -1.85 10.77
N ARG A 73 17.48 -1.70 9.75
CA ARG A 73 16.04 -2.01 9.85
C ARG A 73 15.75 -3.48 10.15
N PHE A 74 16.69 -4.39 9.84
CA PHE A 74 16.48 -5.81 10.16
C PHE A 74 16.25 -6.01 11.67
N ARG A 75 17.06 -5.37 12.53
CA ARG A 75 16.87 -5.45 13.99
C ARG A 75 15.56 -4.80 14.40
N ALA A 76 15.23 -3.63 13.82
CA ALA A 76 13.97 -2.93 14.10
C ALA A 76 12.72 -3.77 13.73
N TRP A 77 12.78 -4.61 12.68
CA TRP A 77 11.69 -5.53 12.36
C TRP A 77 11.49 -6.61 13.45
N ILE A 78 12.57 -7.16 13.96
CA ILE A 78 12.49 -8.13 15.06
C ILE A 78 11.96 -7.45 16.33
N ASP A 79 12.45 -6.25 16.66
CA ASP A 79 11.98 -5.46 17.80
C ASP A 79 10.48 -5.10 17.67
N SER A 80 9.99 -4.85 16.47
CA SER A 80 8.55 -4.63 16.22
C SER A 80 7.70 -5.84 16.60
N ILE A 81 8.15 -7.06 16.30
CA ILE A 81 7.46 -8.30 16.69
C ILE A 81 7.51 -8.47 18.21
N VAL A 82 8.67 -8.24 18.81
CA VAL A 82 8.86 -8.33 20.28
C VAL A 82 7.93 -7.35 21.00
N ALA A 83 7.88 -6.09 20.54
CA ALA A 83 6.99 -5.06 21.09
C ALA A 83 5.50 -5.45 20.97
N ALA A 84 5.10 -6.03 19.83
CA ALA A 84 3.74 -6.51 19.61
C ALA A 84 3.34 -7.63 20.59
N VAL A 85 4.25 -8.57 20.87
CA VAL A 85 4.04 -9.64 21.85
C VAL A 85 3.86 -9.06 23.26
N HIS A 86 4.75 -8.14 23.66
CA HIS A 86 4.65 -7.48 24.97
C HIS A 86 3.38 -6.66 25.10
N TRP A 87 2.99 -5.96 24.04
CA TRP A 87 1.76 -5.17 24.02
C TRP A 87 0.51 -6.04 24.17
N LEU A 88 0.41 -7.16 23.45
CA LEU A 88 -0.70 -8.11 23.63
C LEU A 88 -0.79 -8.62 25.07
N ARG A 89 0.34 -8.96 25.68
CA ARG A 89 0.38 -9.44 27.06
C ARG A 89 -0.07 -8.37 28.05
N SER A 90 0.50 -7.17 27.94
CA SER A 90 0.24 -6.08 28.90
C SER A 90 -1.14 -5.44 28.70
N THR A 91 -1.56 -5.27 27.44
CA THR A 91 -2.78 -4.53 27.10
C THR A 91 -3.97 -5.45 26.94
N CYS A 92 -3.82 -6.59 26.26
CA CYS A 92 -4.90 -7.54 26.05
C CYS A 92 -4.99 -8.63 27.14
N GLY A 93 -4.08 -8.67 28.11
CA GLY A 93 -4.10 -9.63 29.21
C GLY A 93 -3.96 -11.08 28.72
N VAL A 94 -3.36 -11.28 27.53
CA VAL A 94 -3.08 -12.63 27.04
C VAL A 94 -1.91 -13.24 27.82
N THR A 95 -2.02 -14.51 28.13
CA THR A 95 -1.02 -15.25 28.89
C THR A 95 -0.08 -16.04 28.00
N SER A 96 -0.50 -16.36 26.77
CA SER A 96 0.28 -17.08 25.78
C SER A 96 0.13 -16.41 24.42
N VAL A 97 1.22 -16.30 23.66
CA VAL A 97 1.24 -15.67 22.34
C VAL A 97 1.79 -16.64 21.29
N VAL A 98 1.07 -16.76 20.19
CA VAL A 98 1.45 -17.46 18.99
C VAL A 98 2.00 -16.45 17.97
N LEU A 99 3.11 -16.74 17.31
CA LEU A 99 3.57 -15.97 16.17
C LEU A 99 3.14 -16.66 14.87
N CYS A 100 2.40 -15.93 14.04
CA CYS A 100 1.91 -16.41 12.75
C CYS A 100 2.58 -15.61 11.63
N GLY A 101 3.54 -16.23 10.92
CA GLY A 101 4.30 -15.58 9.87
C GLY A 101 3.85 -15.99 8.47
N ILE A 102 3.76 -15.01 7.57
CA ILE A 102 3.41 -15.21 6.15
C ILE A 102 4.63 -14.86 5.30
N ARG A 103 5.03 -15.76 4.40
CA ARG A 103 6.20 -15.60 3.51
C ARG A 103 7.49 -15.37 4.30
N ILE A 104 8.23 -14.28 4.03
CA ILE A 104 9.44 -13.93 4.80
C ILE A 104 9.10 -13.57 6.25
N GLY A 105 7.88 -13.13 6.53
CA GLY A 105 7.36 -12.92 7.88
C GLY A 105 7.44 -14.19 8.74
N ALA A 106 7.39 -15.38 8.13
CA ALA A 106 7.62 -16.66 8.82
C ALA A 106 9.04 -16.76 9.39
N ALA A 107 10.04 -16.33 8.62
CA ALA A 107 11.43 -16.33 9.09
C ALA A 107 11.70 -15.22 10.12
N LEU A 108 11.06 -14.05 9.98
CA LEU A 108 11.13 -12.99 10.98
C LEU A 108 10.46 -13.41 12.30
N ALA A 109 9.29 -14.06 12.23
CA ALA A 109 8.58 -14.60 13.38
C ALA A 109 9.44 -15.68 14.10
N ALA A 110 10.03 -16.61 13.36
CA ALA A 110 10.93 -17.61 13.92
C ALA A 110 12.16 -16.97 14.58
N ARG A 111 12.73 -15.93 13.95
CA ARG A 111 13.87 -15.19 14.53
C ARG A 111 13.46 -14.45 15.82
N ALA A 112 12.29 -13.82 15.85
CA ALA A 112 11.77 -13.21 17.07
C ALA A 112 11.50 -14.24 18.17
N ALA A 113 10.88 -15.39 17.81
CA ALA A 113 10.63 -16.48 18.76
C ALA A 113 11.90 -17.03 19.42
N SER A 114 13.04 -17.02 18.69
CA SER A 114 14.32 -17.48 19.27
C SER A 114 14.87 -16.54 20.36
N GLU A 115 14.31 -15.34 20.52
CA GLU A 115 14.69 -14.34 21.54
C GLU A 115 13.61 -14.12 22.60
N LEU A 116 12.39 -14.65 22.39
CA LEU A 116 11.23 -14.42 23.24
C LEU A 116 10.95 -15.60 24.17
N GLU A 117 10.69 -15.30 25.43
CA GLU A 117 10.16 -16.29 26.37
C GLU A 117 8.61 -16.37 26.27
N GLY A 118 8.07 -17.59 26.44
CA GLY A 118 6.63 -17.84 26.45
C GLY A 118 5.94 -17.67 25.09
N VAL A 119 6.69 -17.86 24.00
CA VAL A 119 6.16 -18.09 22.66
C VAL A 119 6.38 -19.57 22.37
N ASP A 120 5.36 -20.38 22.62
CA ASP A 120 5.45 -21.84 22.54
C ASP A 120 5.05 -22.40 21.18
N GLU A 121 4.45 -21.59 20.32
CA GLU A 121 3.84 -22.04 19.06
C GLU A 121 4.12 -21.08 17.93
N LEU A 122 4.40 -21.66 16.75
CA LEU A 122 4.56 -20.93 15.49
C LEU A 122 3.58 -21.45 14.42
N VAL A 123 3.05 -20.54 13.64
CA VAL A 123 2.33 -20.83 12.40
C VAL A 123 3.09 -20.20 11.23
N LEU A 124 3.47 -21.00 10.25
CA LEU A 124 4.27 -20.60 9.11
C LEU A 124 3.45 -20.82 7.83
N ILE A 125 2.93 -19.76 7.23
CA ILE A 125 2.06 -19.81 6.04
C ILE A 125 2.88 -19.46 4.80
N ALA A 126 2.91 -20.35 3.81
CA ALA A 126 3.67 -20.19 2.57
C ALA A 126 5.13 -19.72 2.83
N PRO A 127 5.87 -20.35 3.77
CA PRO A 127 7.07 -19.76 4.33
C PRO A 127 8.20 -19.64 3.31
N VAL A 128 8.85 -18.48 3.28
CA VAL A 128 10.21 -18.34 2.75
C VAL A 128 11.18 -18.55 3.92
N THR A 129 11.84 -19.69 3.91
CA THR A 129 12.62 -20.16 5.07
C THR A 129 14.01 -19.52 5.18
N SER A 130 14.45 -18.79 4.14
CA SER A 130 15.74 -18.10 4.13
C SER A 130 15.65 -16.75 3.43
N GLY A 131 16.24 -15.72 4.03
CA GLY A 131 16.26 -14.36 3.48
C GLY A 131 17.00 -14.29 2.15
N ARG A 132 18.03 -15.14 1.94
CA ARG A 132 18.70 -15.26 0.64
C ARG A 132 17.76 -15.67 -0.48
N ARG A 133 16.86 -16.61 -0.22
CA ARG A 133 15.83 -17.02 -1.20
C ARG A 133 14.88 -15.87 -1.47
N PHE A 134 14.40 -15.20 -0.43
CA PHE A 134 13.53 -14.03 -0.55
C PHE A 134 14.17 -12.95 -1.43
N LEU A 135 15.41 -12.52 -1.15
CA LEU A 135 16.10 -11.50 -1.93
C LEU A 135 16.26 -11.89 -3.41
N ARG A 136 16.50 -13.17 -3.71
CA ARG A 136 16.54 -13.66 -5.10
C ARG A 136 15.19 -13.57 -5.79
N GLU A 137 14.11 -13.92 -5.11
CA GLU A 137 12.75 -13.78 -5.62
C GLU A 137 12.44 -12.30 -5.92
N GLN A 138 12.79 -11.37 -5.00
CA GLN A 138 12.63 -9.93 -5.23
C GLN A 138 13.42 -9.41 -6.44
N ILE A 139 14.65 -9.87 -6.63
CA ILE A 139 15.48 -9.52 -7.81
C ILE A 139 14.80 -9.98 -9.11
N LEU A 140 14.25 -11.20 -9.13
CA LEU A 140 13.57 -11.73 -10.31
C LEU A 140 12.33 -10.92 -10.64
N THR A 141 11.50 -10.59 -9.64
CA THR A 141 10.32 -9.73 -9.80
C THR A 141 10.73 -8.36 -10.34
N ALA A 142 11.73 -7.71 -9.74
CA ALA A 142 12.21 -6.40 -10.18
C ALA A 142 12.69 -6.40 -11.64
N ARG A 143 13.42 -7.43 -12.07
CA ARG A 143 13.87 -7.57 -13.46
C ARG A 143 12.71 -7.76 -14.43
N THR A 144 11.72 -8.58 -14.06
CA THR A 144 10.53 -8.80 -14.87
C THR A 144 9.73 -7.51 -15.03
N VAL A 145 9.52 -6.77 -13.95
CA VAL A 145 8.82 -5.48 -13.96
C VAL A 145 9.60 -4.46 -14.80
N ALA A 146 10.92 -4.37 -14.62
CA ALA A 146 11.77 -3.47 -15.39
C ALA A 146 11.73 -3.78 -16.90
N GLU A 147 11.70 -5.05 -17.29
CA GLU A 147 11.55 -5.45 -18.71
C GLU A 147 10.17 -5.07 -19.27
N ILE A 148 9.10 -5.29 -18.49
CA ILE A 148 7.71 -4.97 -18.89
C ILE A 148 7.55 -3.46 -19.10
N TRP A 149 7.96 -2.66 -18.13
CA TRP A 149 7.75 -1.20 -18.12
C TRP A 149 8.90 -0.42 -18.76
N GLN A 150 10.01 -1.09 -19.14
CA GLN A 150 11.24 -0.45 -19.58
C GLN A 150 11.69 0.64 -18.59
N SER A 151 11.55 0.34 -17.32
CA SER A 151 11.98 1.24 -16.26
C SER A 151 13.50 1.21 -16.12
N THR A 152 14.04 2.33 -15.65
CA THR A 152 15.48 2.50 -15.41
C THR A 152 15.76 2.54 -13.91
N GLY A 153 16.85 1.92 -13.52
CA GLY A 153 17.32 1.86 -12.14
C GLY A 153 18.19 0.63 -11.93
N ASP A 154 19.22 0.76 -11.13
CA ASP A 154 20.06 -0.36 -10.72
C ASP A 154 19.44 -1.03 -9.51
N ILE A 155 19.40 -2.37 -9.50
CA ILE A 155 18.93 -3.14 -8.36
C ILE A 155 19.90 -2.99 -7.17
N ASP A 156 21.18 -2.79 -7.47
CA ASP A 156 22.22 -2.54 -6.46
C ASP A 156 23.16 -1.46 -7.01
N ASP A 157 23.11 -0.27 -6.41
CA ASP A 157 23.94 0.88 -6.82
C ASP A 157 25.22 1.02 -5.99
N GLY A 158 25.55 -0.01 -5.18
CA GLY A 158 26.68 -0.02 -4.26
C GLY A 158 26.41 0.65 -2.91
N ARG A 159 25.29 1.35 -2.76
CA ARG A 159 24.81 1.93 -1.49
C ARG A 159 23.48 1.33 -1.07
N TRP A 160 22.59 1.12 -2.04
CA TRP A 160 21.23 0.64 -1.82
C TRP A 160 20.94 -0.59 -2.66
N PHE A 161 20.31 -1.57 -2.05
CA PHE A 161 19.59 -2.61 -2.75
C PHE A 161 18.15 -2.14 -2.95
N GLU A 162 17.69 -2.05 -4.20
CA GLU A 162 16.32 -1.64 -4.53
C GLU A 162 15.69 -2.61 -5.52
N ALA A 163 14.69 -3.35 -5.08
CA ALA A 163 13.99 -4.34 -5.88
C ALA A 163 12.48 -4.15 -5.76
N TYR A 164 11.86 -3.58 -6.79
CA TYR A 164 10.42 -3.35 -6.92
C TYR A 164 9.78 -2.79 -5.63
N GLY A 165 10.33 -1.66 -5.17
CA GLY A 165 9.85 -0.94 -3.99
C GLY A 165 10.37 -1.46 -2.64
N LEU A 166 11.08 -2.57 -2.61
CA LEU A 166 11.85 -2.98 -1.44
C LEU A 166 13.24 -2.32 -1.52
N ARG A 167 13.49 -1.30 -0.70
CA ARG A 167 14.76 -0.59 -0.62
C ARG A 167 15.45 -0.88 0.70
N LEU A 168 16.69 -1.36 0.66
CA LEU A 168 17.47 -1.77 1.82
C LEU A 168 18.89 -1.19 1.73
N ASP A 169 19.42 -0.72 2.85
CA ASP A 169 20.85 -0.52 2.99
C ASP A 169 21.60 -1.86 3.04
N HIS A 170 22.89 -1.87 2.77
CA HIS A 170 23.66 -3.11 2.73
C HIS A 170 23.68 -3.85 4.06
N PRO A 171 23.86 -3.21 5.25
CA PRO A 171 23.74 -3.90 6.53
C PRO A 171 22.41 -4.63 6.72
N THR A 172 21.29 -3.99 6.42
CA THR A 172 19.96 -4.62 6.50
C THR A 172 19.81 -5.76 5.50
N ARG A 173 20.25 -5.58 4.24
CA ARG A 173 20.25 -6.63 3.23
C ARG A 173 21.09 -7.84 3.66
N ASP A 174 22.30 -7.61 4.17
CA ASP A 174 23.22 -8.67 4.57
C ASP A 174 22.73 -9.41 5.82
N ALA A 175 22.08 -8.71 6.75
CA ALA A 175 21.43 -9.34 7.89
C ALA A 175 20.25 -10.23 7.45
N LEU A 176 19.44 -9.73 6.51
CA LEU A 176 18.34 -10.51 5.93
C LEU A 176 18.87 -11.71 5.13
N ASP A 177 19.93 -11.56 4.32
CA ASP A 177 20.54 -12.67 3.57
C ASP A 177 21.01 -13.82 4.46
N LYS A 178 21.47 -13.51 5.68
CA LYS A 178 21.92 -14.50 6.67
C LYS A 178 20.79 -15.19 7.41
N LEU A 179 19.58 -14.63 7.38
CA LEU A 179 18.42 -15.21 8.05
C LEU A 179 18.07 -16.56 7.43
N ASP A 180 17.99 -17.60 8.26
CA ASP A 180 17.67 -18.97 7.84
C ASP A 180 17.04 -19.72 9.01
N ILE A 181 15.75 -20.09 8.91
CA ILE A 181 15.03 -20.79 9.98
C ILE A 181 15.77 -22.08 10.38
N GLY A 182 16.33 -22.80 9.42
CA GLY A 182 17.06 -24.06 9.68
C GLY A 182 18.34 -23.90 10.50
N LYS A 183 18.81 -22.67 10.73
CA LYS A 183 20.00 -22.38 11.56
C LYS A 183 19.63 -21.84 12.94
N LEU A 184 18.35 -21.58 13.19
CA LEU A 184 17.88 -21.11 14.48
C LEU A 184 17.66 -22.28 15.44
N TYR A 185 17.96 -22.05 16.71
CA TYR A 185 17.41 -22.83 17.80
C TYR A 185 16.10 -22.19 18.22
N LEU A 186 14.99 -22.93 18.14
CA LEU A 186 13.66 -22.44 18.44
C LEU A 186 13.15 -23.02 19.77
N PRO A 187 12.94 -22.19 20.78
CA PRO A 187 12.40 -22.63 22.08
C PRO A 187 10.88 -22.77 22.02
N VAL A 188 10.35 -23.40 20.96
CA VAL A 188 8.92 -23.61 20.75
C VAL A 188 8.56 -25.08 20.86
N ARG A 189 7.34 -25.38 21.26
CA ARG A 189 6.87 -26.77 21.43
C ARG A 189 6.30 -27.35 20.17
N ARG A 190 5.58 -26.56 19.38
CA ARG A 190 4.94 -27.03 18.15
C ARG A 190 4.90 -25.98 17.04
N ILE A 191 4.92 -26.45 15.81
CA ILE A 191 4.87 -25.63 14.59
C ILE A 191 3.82 -26.21 13.64
N LEU A 192 2.94 -25.34 13.11
CA LEU A 192 2.15 -25.62 11.92
C LEU A 192 2.83 -24.96 10.72
N MET A 193 3.20 -25.76 9.73
CA MET A 193 3.77 -25.27 8.46
C MET A 193 2.79 -25.58 7.33
N LEU A 194 2.22 -24.55 6.73
CA LEU A 194 1.35 -24.61 5.56
C LEU A 194 2.11 -24.17 4.32
N GLU A 195 2.48 -25.10 3.47
CA GLU A 195 3.34 -24.90 2.32
C GLU A 195 2.50 -24.70 1.04
N GLN A 196 2.96 -23.85 0.11
CA GLN A 196 2.29 -23.68 -1.19
C GLN A 196 2.46 -24.95 -2.05
N PRO A 197 1.46 -25.28 -2.93
CA PRO A 197 1.49 -26.50 -3.73
C PRO A 197 2.75 -26.68 -4.58
N ASP A 198 3.25 -25.59 -5.16
CA ASP A 198 4.41 -25.61 -6.07
C ASP A 198 5.75 -25.29 -5.37
N SER A 199 5.78 -25.25 -4.05
CA SER A 199 7.01 -24.97 -3.33
C SER A 199 7.97 -26.14 -3.41
N VAL A 200 9.27 -25.85 -3.48
CA VAL A 200 10.32 -26.88 -3.37
C VAL A 200 10.41 -27.28 -1.90
N GLY A 201 10.11 -28.54 -1.62
CA GLY A 201 9.89 -29.11 -0.30
C GLY A 201 10.87 -28.67 0.78
N ASN A 202 10.31 -28.34 1.93
CA ASN A 202 11.02 -27.98 3.14
C ASN A 202 11.31 -29.20 4.06
N ASP A 203 11.28 -30.43 3.51
CA ASP A 203 11.43 -31.69 4.29
C ASP A 203 12.70 -31.68 5.16
N ARG A 204 13.80 -31.12 4.65
CA ARG A 204 15.05 -30.99 5.43
C ARG A 204 14.89 -30.04 6.61
N LEU A 205 14.13 -28.96 6.45
CA LEU A 205 13.83 -28.05 7.54
C LEU A 205 12.94 -28.74 8.57
N VAL A 206 11.87 -29.39 8.11
CA VAL A 206 10.94 -30.15 8.97
C VAL A 206 11.72 -31.20 9.79
N SER A 207 12.62 -31.97 9.17
CA SER A 207 13.45 -32.95 9.88
C SER A 207 14.31 -32.27 10.97
N ARG A 208 14.99 -31.17 10.64
CA ARG A 208 15.83 -30.43 11.61
C ARG A 208 15.02 -29.87 12.79
N LEU A 209 13.81 -29.38 12.53
CA LEU A 209 12.94 -28.88 13.60
C LEU A 209 12.48 -30.02 14.52
N ARG A 210 12.16 -31.18 13.95
CA ARG A 210 11.83 -32.38 14.71
C ARG A 210 13.04 -32.90 15.52
N ASP A 211 14.24 -32.80 14.98
CA ASP A 211 15.49 -33.15 15.69
C ASP A 211 15.74 -32.25 16.91
N GLN A 212 15.18 -31.01 16.91
CA GLN A 212 15.17 -30.13 18.07
C GLN A 212 14.10 -30.52 19.11
N GLY A 213 13.30 -31.55 18.87
CA GLY A 213 12.21 -31.98 19.74
C GLY A 213 10.89 -31.21 19.53
N ILE A 214 10.76 -30.47 18.43
CA ILE A 214 9.57 -29.69 18.13
C ILE A 214 8.52 -30.60 17.42
N ASP A 215 7.27 -30.53 17.87
CA ASP A 215 6.15 -31.16 17.17
C ASP A 215 5.79 -30.36 15.92
N VAL A 216 6.13 -30.87 14.72
CA VAL A 216 5.91 -30.19 13.46
C VAL A 216 4.81 -30.86 12.64
N VAL A 217 3.71 -30.15 12.49
CA VAL A 217 2.64 -30.46 11.52
C VAL A 217 3.00 -29.75 10.21
N HIS A 218 3.21 -30.53 9.14
CA HIS A 218 3.57 -30.00 7.82
C HIS A 218 2.50 -30.44 6.81
N GLU A 219 1.85 -29.48 6.19
CA GLU A 219 0.74 -29.69 5.26
C GLU A 219 0.87 -28.79 4.02
N ILE A 220 0.29 -29.23 2.90
CA ILE A 220 0.18 -28.42 1.69
C ILE A 220 -1.12 -27.62 1.75
N ALA A 221 -0.99 -26.29 1.68
CA ALA A 221 -2.11 -25.34 1.60
C ALA A 221 -2.61 -25.25 0.15
N ALA A 222 -3.50 -26.13 -0.24
CA ALA A 222 -3.96 -26.27 -1.64
C ALA A 222 -4.65 -25.01 -2.19
N ASP A 223 -5.18 -24.13 -1.32
CA ASP A 223 -5.86 -22.88 -1.66
C ASP A 223 -4.94 -21.63 -1.62
N SER A 224 -3.63 -21.81 -1.43
CA SER A 224 -2.69 -20.70 -1.26
C SER A 224 -1.91 -20.32 -2.53
N ASP A 225 -2.17 -20.97 -3.67
CA ASP A 225 -1.45 -20.76 -4.93
C ASP A 225 -1.59 -19.33 -5.49
N ARG A 226 -2.70 -18.65 -5.16
CA ARG A 226 -3.02 -17.29 -5.61
C ARG A 226 -2.83 -16.21 -4.55
N LEU A 227 -2.31 -16.57 -3.37
CA LEU A 227 -2.09 -15.64 -2.24
C LEU A 227 -1.25 -14.42 -2.61
N LEU A 228 -0.25 -14.60 -3.47
CA LEU A 228 0.75 -13.57 -3.81
C LEU A 228 0.57 -12.98 -5.22
N ARG A 229 -0.54 -13.25 -5.89
CA ARG A 229 -0.84 -12.54 -7.13
C ARG A 229 -1.06 -11.05 -6.85
N ASP A 230 -1.01 -10.26 -7.90
CA ASP A 230 -1.33 -8.83 -7.78
C ASP A 230 -2.59 -8.64 -6.92
N SER A 231 -2.62 -7.62 -6.09
CA SER A 231 -3.63 -7.43 -5.04
C SER A 231 -5.09 -7.55 -5.51
N HIS A 232 -5.37 -7.23 -6.79
CA HIS A 232 -6.69 -7.36 -7.40
C HIS A 232 -7.00 -8.78 -7.92
N GLU A 233 -6.00 -9.66 -8.05
CA GLU A 233 -6.13 -11.07 -8.45
C GLU A 233 -5.81 -12.03 -7.30
N SER A 234 -5.31 -11.53 -6.17
CA SER A 234 -4.99 -12.37 -5.00
C SER A 234 -6.25 -12.97 -4.41
N GLU A 235 -6.16 -14.22 -3.99
CA GLU A 235 -7.26 -14.94 -3.35
C GLU A 235 -6.92 -15.25 -1.89
N VAL A 236 -7.94 -15.17 -1.05
CA VAL A 236 -7.81 -15.49 0.38
C VAL A 236 -7.85 -17.00 0.55
N PRO A 237 -6.85 -17.64 1.17
CA PRO A 237 -6.82 -19.08 1.42
C PRO A 237 -7.68 -19.43 2.64
N HIS A 238 -9.01 -19.43 2.46
CA HIS A 238 -9.97 -19.61 3.56
C HIS A 238 -9.80 -20.96 4.27
N ALA A 239 -9.65 -22.07 3.54
CA ALA A 239 -9.49 -23.40 4.12
C ALA A 239 -8.19 -23.47 4.95
N SER A 240 -7.10 -22.87 4.47
CA SER A 240 -5.86 -22.77 5.23
C SER A 240 -6.03 -21.98 6.52
N PHE A 241 -6.81 -20.90 6.51
CA PHE A 241 -7.04 -20.08 7.71
C PHE A 241 -7.94 -20.78 8.74
N GLU A 242 -8.96 -21.51 8.28
CA GLU A 242 -9.77 -22.38 9.14
C GLU A 242 -8.90 -23.49 9.75
N ARG A 243 -7.96 -24.05 8.97
CA ARG A 243 -7.00 -25.03 9.46
C ARG A 243 -6.08 -24.47 10.55
N VAL A 244 -5.63 -23.20 10.41
CA VAL A 244 -4.86 -22.52 11.46
C VAL A 244 -5.68 -22.43 12.74
N ALA A 245 -6.91 -21.92 12.68
CA ALA A 245 -7.77 -21.79 13.85
C ALA A 245 -8.05 -23.15 14.52
N ALA A 246 -8.32 -24.20 13.72
CA ALA A 246 -8.52 -25.55 14.21
C ALA A 246 -7.26 -26.14 14.86
N TRP A 247 -6.06 -25.89 14.32
CA TRP A 247 -4.81 -26.36 14.90
C TRP A 247 -4.48 -25.66 16.22
N LEU A 248 -4.78 -24.36 16.33
CA LEU A 248 -4.62 -23.61 17.58
C LEU A 248 -5.54 -24.15 18.67
N GLY A 249 -6.74 -24.62 18.34
CA GLY A 249 -7.70 -25.21 19.27
C GLY A 249 -8.41 -24.16 20.12
N ASP A 250 -8.37 -24.32 21.45
CA ASP A 250 -9.07 -23.44 22.37
C ASP A 250 -8.30 -22.11 22.62
N ALA A 251 -9.00 -21.00 22.52
CA ALA A 251 -8.46 -19.66 22.79
C ALA A 251 -8.28 -19.39 24.31
N GLY A 252 -8.71 -20.30 25.16
CA GLY A 252 -8.70 -20.18 26.61
C GLY A 252 -9.90 -19.41 27.15
N GLU A 253 -9.92 -19.22 28.46
CA GLU A 253 -10.99 -18.53 29.16
C GLU A 253 -11.23 -17.12 28.60
N LEU A 254 -12.50 -16.79 28.32
CA LEU A 254 -12.87 -15.48 27.79
C LEU A 254 -12.82 -14.42 28.88
N VAL A 255 -12.04 -13.38 28.63
CA VAL A 255 -12.01 -12.17 29.47
C VAL A 255 -12.88 -11.11 28.81
N GLN A 256 -13.87 -10.57 29.49
CA GLN A 256 -14.61 -9.42 29.00
C GLN A 256 -13.64 -8.24 28.81
N SER A 257 -13.53 -7.78 27.57
CA SER A 257 -12.64 -6.68 27.16
C SER A 257 -13.49 -5.43 26.96
N ASP A 258 -13.76 -4.69 28.03
CA ASP A 258 -14.34 -3.33 27.95
C ASP A 258 -13.18 -2.30 27.85
N ARG A 259 -12.26 -2.53 26.94
CA ARG A 259 -11.03 -1.75 26.82
C ARG A 259 -11.22 -0.61 25.83
N ASP A 260 -11.21 0.61 26.34
CA ASP A 260 -11.02 1.78 25.47
C ASP A 260 -9.54 1.85 25.06
N LEU A 261 -9.23 1.16 23.97
CA LEU A 261 -7.92 1.24 23.31
C LEU A 261 -7.97 2.44 22.35
N GLY A 262 -8.04 3.66 22.86
CA GLY A 262 -8.09 4.85 22.01
C GLY A 262 -7.10 4.74 20.85
N ALA A 263 -7.53 5.11 19.63
CA ALA A 263 -6.65 5.18 18.48
C ALA A 263 -5.54 6.17 18.79
N GLY A 264 -4.35 5.66 19.12
CA GLY A 264 -3.17 6.49 19.36
C GLY A 264 -2.80 7.29 18.12
N SER A 265 -2.06 8.38 18.28
CA SER A 265 -1.42 9.08 17.18
C SER A 265 0.08 8.86 17.20
N LEU A 266 0.68 8.88 16.02
CA LEU A 266 2.12 8.84 15.83
C LEU A 266 2.66 10.26 15.67
N GLU A 267 3.57 10.66 16.55
CA GLU A 267 4.30 11.92 16.47
C GLU A 267 5.69 11.68 15.89
N LEU A 268 5.99 12.37 14.80
CA LEU A 268 7.28 12.32 14.09
C LEU A 268 7.79 13.76 13.94
N ASP A 269 8.73 14.19 14.77
CA ASP A 269 9.29 15.56 14.75
C ASP A 269 8.21 16.64 14.55
N ALA A 270 8.05 17.10 13.30
CA ALA A 270 7.08 18.14 12.91
C ALA A 270 5.78 17.58 12.30
N ILE A 271 5.51 16.27 12.42
CA ILE A 271 4.38 15.59 11.78
C ILE A 271 3.58 14.78 12.80
N ARG A 272 2.24 14.83 12.68
CA ARG A 272 1.34 13.94 13.41
C ARG A 272 0.54 13.11 12.44
N GLU A 273 0.54 11.78 12.63
CA GLU A 273 -0.31 10.84 11.91
C GLU A 273 -1.36 10.26 12.85
N THR A 274 -2.63 10.35 12.48
CA THR A 274 -3.76 9.88 13.28
C THR A 274 -4.63 8.95 12.44
N PRO A 275 -4.82 7.69 12.84
CA PRO A 275 -5.80 6.81 12.22
C PRO A 275 -7.20 7.40 12.41
N VAL A 276 -7.99 7.37 11.35
CA VAL A 276 -9.35 7.91 11.35
C VAL A 276 -10.30 6.94 10.67
N SER A 277 -11.55 6.93 11.16
CA SER A 277 -12.68 6.31 10.48
C SER A 277 -13.51 7.41 9.82
N LEU A 278 -14.03 7.14 8.64
CA LEU A 278 -14.80 8.09 7.86
C LEU A 278 -15.87 7.40 7.00
N GLY A 279 -16.67 8.20 6.32
CA GLY A 279 -17.78 7.72 5.51
C GLY A 279 -19.00 7.29 6.33
N PRO A 280 -20.07 6.82 5.67
CA PRO A 280 -21.27 6.36 6.34
C PRO A 280 -20.99 5.24 7.33
N ALA A 281 -21.44 5.41 8.60
CA ALA A 281 -21.24 4.46 9.69
C ALA A 281 -19.77 4.08 9.94
N ASP A 282 -18.82 5.00 9.66
CA ASP A 282 -17.38 4.82 9.92
C ASP A 282 -16.77 3.58 9.23
N THR A 283 -17.26 3.26 8.03
CA THR A 283 -16.85 2.05 7.29
C THR A 283 -15.52 2.16 6.57
N LEU A 284 -15.02 3.38 6.35
CA LEU A 284 -13.76 3.62 5.67
C LEU A 284 -12.63 3.91 6.67
N ALA A 285 -11.48 3.33 6.44
CA ALA A 285 -10.27 3.55 7.22
C ALA A 285 -9.33 4.53 6.52
N GLY A 286 -8.72 5.43 7.28
CA GLY A 286 -7.74 6.37 6.77
C GLY A 286 -6.67 6.72 7.80
N VAL A 287 -5.67 7.47 7.35
CA VAL A 287 -4.66 8.12 8.20
C VAL A 287 -4.56 9.57 7.80
N LEU A 288 -4.91 10.46 8.73
CA LEU A 288 -4.73 11.89 8.60
C LEU A 288 -3.30 12.25 9.01
N THR A 289 -2.54 12.81 8.06
CA THR A 289 -1.17 13.28 8.26
C THR A 289 -1.18 14.81 8.31
N MET A 290 -0.71 15.39 9.40
CA MET A 290 -0.75 16.84 9.65
C MET A 290 0.62 17.38 10.04
N PRO A 291 0.98 18.60 9.64
CA PRO A 291 2.07 19.33 10.27
C PRO A 291 1.73 19.64 11.73
N THR A 292 2.72 19.62 12.63
CA THR A 292 2.57 20.05 14.03
C THR A 292 2.99 21.53 14.16
N GLY A 293 2.26 22.29 14.98
CA GLY A 293 2.67 23.67 15.39
C GLY A 293 2.22 24.81 14.46
N HIS A 294 1.41 24.54 13.43
CA HIS A 294 0.86 25.58 12.56
C HIS A 294 -0.62 25.33 12.25
N GLU A 295 -1.41 26.40 12.12
CA GLU A 295 -2.72 26.28 11.48
C GLU A 295 -2.55 25.93 10.00
N VAL A 296 -3.35 24.96 9.53
CA VAL A 296 -3.31 24.52 8.13
C VAL A 296 -4.21 25.46 7.31
N GLU A 297 -3.63 26.54 6.78
CA GLU A 297 -4.29 27.45 5.83
C GLU A 297 -4.05 27.06 4.36
N SER A 298 -3.22 26.07 4.14
CA SER A 298 -2.80 25.57 2.82
C SER A 298 -3.88 24.65 2.22
N PRO A 299 -3.81 24.34 0.93
CA PRO A 299 -4.64 23.28 0.37
C PRO A 299 -4.44 21.97 1.14
N VAL A 300 -5.49 21.16 1.18
CA VAL A 300 -5.45 19.82 1.77
C VAL A 300 -5.51 18.77 0.69
N VAL A 301 -4.83 17.64 0.88
CA VAL A 301 -4.69 16.61 -0.15
C VAL A 301 -5.37 15.31 0.29
N LEU A 302 -6.33 14.84 -0.49
CA LEU A 302 -6.91 13.50 -0.37
C LEU A 302 -6.14 12.54 -1.26
N ILE A 303 -5.72 11.39 -0.71
CA ILE A 303 -5.00 10.33 -1.41
C ILE A 303 -5.79 9.02 -1.26
N PRO A 304 -6.72 8.71 -2.19
CA PRO A 304 -7.43 7.43 -2.18
C PRO A 304 -6.51 6.28 -2.56
N SER A 305 -6.88 5.08 -2.12
CA SER A 305 -6.20 3.83 -2.51
C SER A 305 -6.23 3.60 -4.02
N THR A 306 -5.30 2.79 -4.50
CA THR A 306 -5.10 2.48 -5.92
C THR A 306 -5.30 0.98 -6.16
N GLY A 307 -6.13 0.61 -7.13
CA GLY A 307 -6.43 -0.79 -7.38
C GLY A 307 -7.05 -1.43 -6.14
N ALA A 308 -6.51 -2.56 -5.72
CA ALA A 308 -6.86 -3.22 -4.46
C ALA A 308 -5.74 -3.07 -3.40
N ASN A 309 -4.82 -2.11 -3.58
CA ASN A 309 -3.73 -1.85 -2.65
C ASN A 309 -4.21 -1.03 -1.45
N PRO A 310 -3.76 -1.34 -0.24
CA PRO A 310 -4.04 -0.52 0.93
C PRO A 310 -3.42 0.89 0.80
N ARG A 311 -3.90 1.82 1.60
CA ARG A 311 -3.58 3.26 1.61
C ARG A 311 -2.10 3.63 1.68
N PHE A 312 -1.23 2.74 2.13
CA PHE A 312 0.22 3.01 2.12
C PHE A 312 0.87 2.85 0.74
N GLY A 313 0.17 2.20 -0.22
CA GLY A 313 0.54 2.13 -1.63
C GLY A 313 1.84 1.37 -1.93
N ASN A 314 2.15 1.23 -3.21
CA ASN A 314 3.38 0.57 -3.68
C ASN A 314 4.62 1.29 -3.10
N ALA A 315 5.60 0.51 -2.70
CA ALA A 315 6.84 1.02 -2.12
C ALA A 315 6.61 2.03 -0.97
N ARG A 316 5.48 1.92 -0.27
CA ARG A 316 5.09 2.89 0.77
C ARG A 316 5.04 4.35 0.26
N GLY A 317 4.84 4.52 -1.05
CA GLY A 317 4.98 5.80 -1.74
C GLY A 317 3.99 6.86 -1.27
N THR A 318 2.76 6.48 -0.88
CA THR A 318 1.74 7.42 -0.38
C THR A 318 2.06 7.90 1.04
N VAL A 319 2.68 7.06 1.88
CA VAL A 319 3.15 7.46 3.22
C VAL A 319 4.27 8.47 3.11
N ALA A 320 5.29 8.17 2.32
CA ALA A 320 6.41 9.08 2.07
C ALA A 320 5.93 10.41 1.46
N LEU A 321 4.95 10.36 0.56
CA LEU A 321 4.36 11.56 -0.03
C LEU A 321 3.56 12.38 0.99
N ALA A 322 2.73 11.74 1.83
CA ALA A 322 1.94 12.42 2.84
C ALA A 322 2.82 13.10 3.92
N ARG A 323 3.87 12.43 4.37
CA ARG A 323 4.85 12.99 5.31
C ARG A 323 5.61 14.16 4.67
N TRP A 324 6.04 13.99 3.43
CA TRP A 324 6.68 15.07 2.69
C TRP A 324 5.73 16.27 2.53
N LEU A 325 4.45 16.09 2.22
CA LEU A 325 3.45 17.16 2.17
C LEU A 325 3.32 17.86 3.53
N ALA A 326 3.28 17.12 4.63
CA ALA A 326 3.21 17.70 5.97
C ALA A 326 4.45 18.52 6.32
N GLU A 327 5.66 18.09 5.90
CA GLU A 327 6.89 18.91 6.00
C GLU A 327 6.77 20.23 5.23
N GLN A 328 5.92 20.28 4.19
CA GLN A 328 5.62 21.51 3.43
C GLN A 328 4.48 22.33 4.05
N GLY A 329 3.92 21.90 5.18
CA GLY A 329 2.78 22.56 5.84
C GLY A 329 1.42 22.16 5.28
N ILE A 330 1.34 21.11 4.47
CA ILE A 330 0.12 20.63 3.80
C ILE A 330 -0.40 19.37 4.49
N ALA A 331 -1.62 19.44 5.01
CA ALA A 331 -2.28 18.27 5.56
C ALA A 331 -2.75 17.32 4.45
N SER A 332 -2.73 16.02 4.73
CA SER A 332 -3.24 15.02 3.78
C SER A 332 -3.96 13.86 4.47
N LEU A 333 -4.95 13.30 3.77
CA LEU A 333 -5.67 12.11 4.19
C LEU A 333 -5.39 10.98 3.18
N ARG A 334 -4.72 9.92 3.64
CA ARG A 334 -4.61 8.65 2.92
C ARG A 334 -5.77 7.76 3.34
N MET A 335 -6.52 7.18 2.41
CA MET A 335 -7.66 6.35 2.75
C MET A 335 -7.78 5.08 1.93
N ASP A 336 -8.30 4.04 2.54
CA ASP A 336 -8.72 2.81 1.89
C ASP A 336 -10.15 2.96 1.36
N GLY A 337 -10.43 2.52 0.14
CA GLY A 337 -11.78 2.38 -0.36
C GLY A 337 -12.49 1.15 0.23
N HIS A 338 -13.80 1.03 0.02
CA HIS A 338 -14.59 -0.09 0.52
C HIS A 338 -14.00 -1.45 0.10
N GLY A 339 -13.80 -2.35 1.07
CA GLY A 339 -13.26 -3.68 0.87
C GLY A 339 -11.76 -3.71 0.49
N ILE A 340 -11.07 -2.58 0.64
CA ILE A 340 -9.62 -2.46 0.44
C ILE A 340 -8.98 -2.16 1.80
N GLY A 341 -7.78 -2.69 2.04
CA GLY A 341 -7.04 -2.40 3.26
C GLY A 341 -7.82 -2.76 4.52
N ASP A 342 -8.02 -1.77 5.39
CA ASP A 342 -8.74 -1.90 6.66
C ASP A 342 -10.20 -1.39 6.57
N SER A 343 -10.66 -0.95 5.39
CA SER A 343 -12.05 -0.54 5.19
C SER A 343 -12.99 -1.73 5.07
N LEU A 344 -14.19 -1.59 5.64
CA LEU A 344 -15.21 -2.62 5.54
C LEU A 344 -15.71 -2.76 4.09
N PRO A 345 -16.07 -3.96 3.63
CA PRO A 345 -16.65 -4.14 2.31
C PRO A 345 -18.04 -3.48 2.22
N ALA A 346 -18.33 -2.83 1.11
CA ALA A 346 -19.72 -2.53 0.75
C ALA A 346 -20.43 -3.85 0.45
N THR A 347 -21.74 -3.91 0.71
CA THR A 347 -22.58 -5.12 0.60
C THR A 347 -22.08 -6.19 -0.38
N GLY A 348 -21.30 -7.15 0.12
CA GLY A 348 -20.94 -8.39 -0.58
C GLY A 348 -19.82 -8.34 -1.62
N GLU A 349 -19.29 -7.18 -1.99
CA GLU A 349 -18.21 -7.06 -2.97
C GLU A 349 -16.90 -6.57 -2.33
N HIS A 350 -15.82 -7.32 -2.52
CA HIS A 350 -14.48 -6.88 -2.17
C HIS A 350 -13.93 -5.97 -3.27
N GLY A 351 -13.24 -4.92 -2.87
CA GLY A 351 -12.66 -3.83 -3.63
C GLY A 351 -12.55 -3.98 -5.15
N VAL A 352 -13.57 -3.48 -5.86
CA VAL A 352 -13.58 -3.43 -7.32
C VAL A 352 -12.86 -2.16 -7.78
N PRO A 353 -11.74 -2.27 -8.50
CA PRO A 353 -10.90 -1.11 -8.83
C PRO A 353 -11.57 0.01 -9.63
N TYR A 354 -12.62 -0.27 -10.38
CA TYR A 354 -13.37 0.72 -11.15
C TYR A 354 -14.87 0.57 -10.84
N SER A 355 -15.35 1.29 -9.85
CA SER A 355 -16.74 1.17 -9.40
C SER A 355 -17.33 2.53 -9.02
N LYS A 356 -18.65 2.65 -9.09
CA LYS A 356 -19.35 3.84 -8.57
C LYS A 356 -19.19 3.99 -7.05
N GLN A 357 -18.89 2.91 -6.35
CA GLN A 357 -18.61 2.98 -4.92
C GLN A 357 -17.28 3.72 -4.67
N GLY A 358 -16.24 3.47 -5.47
CA GLY A 358 -14.97 4.20 -5.36
C GLY A 358 -15.11 5.71 -5.57
N ASP A 359 -16.01 6.15 -6.48
CA ASP A 359 -16.31 7.59 -6.67
C ASP A 359 -16.92 8.17 -5.36
N ARG A 360 -17.87 7.45 -4.73
CA ARG A 360 -18.49 7.84 -3.45
C ARG A 360 -17.50 7.83 -2.29
N ASP A 361 -16.55 6.91 -2.28
CA ASP A 361 -15.50 6.83 -1.26
C ASP A 361 -14.62 8.08 -1.31
N VAL A 362 -14.26 8.54 -2.51
CA VAL A 362 -13.53 9.81 -2.69
C VAL A 362 -14.35 10.98 -2.15
N SER A 363 -15.65 11.05 -2.47
CA SER A 363 -16.53 12.10 -1.92
C SER A 363 -16.62 12.05 -0.39
N ALA A 364 -16.66 10.87 0.22
CA ALA A 364 -16.62 10.73 1.68
C ALA A 364 -15.29 11.23 2.28
N GLY A 365 -14.16 11.03 1.59
CA GLY A 365 -12.88 11.62 1.96
C GLY A 365 -12.88 13.16 1.86
N VAL A 366 -13.52 13.70 0.82
CA VAL A 366 -13.74 15.16 0.65
C VAL A 366 -14.62 15.70 1.78
N ASP A 367 -15.71 15.01 2.14
CA ASP A 367 -16.58 15.37 3.27
C ASP A 367 -15.77 15.49 4.56
N PHE A 368 -14.93 14.49 4.83
CA PHE A 368 -14.10 14.47 6.03
C PHE A 368 -13.12 15.64 6.09
N LEU A 369 -12.46 15.98 4.97
CA LEU A 369 -11.52 17.10 4.90
C LEU A 369 -12.23 18.45 4.95
N ALA A 370 -13.29 18.66 4.18
CA ALA A 370 -14.02 19.92 4.15
C ALA A 370 -14.69 20.27 5.48
N ALA A 371 -15.04 19.26 6.29
CA ALA A 371 -15.55 19.50 7.66
C ALA A 371 -14.47 20.01 8.64
N ARG A 372 -13.17 19.82 8.32
CA ARG A 372 -12.03 20.12 9.21
C ARG A 372 -11.16 21.27 8.75
N PHE A 373 -11.09 21.48 7.44
CA PHE A 373 -10.21 22.44 6.80
C PHE A 373 -11.00 23.41 5.92
N ARG A 374 -10.50 24.65 5.81
CA ARG A 374 -11.13 25.68 4.98
C ARG A 374 -10.38 25.94 3.65
N GLY A 375 -9.21 25.32 3.49
CA GLY A 375 -8.39 25.45 2.28
C GLY A 375 -8.94 24.65 1.09
N PRO A 376 -8.41 24.89 -0.12
CA PRO A 376 -8.74 24.13 -1.29
C PRO A 376 -8.53 22.62 -1.11
N VAL A 377 -9.44 21.80 -1.65
CA VAL A 377 -9.34 20.35 -1.61
C VAL A 377 -8.74 19.84 -2.92
N ILE A 378 -7.62 19.14 -2.84
CA ILE A 378 -6.94 18.51 -3.97
C ILE A 378 -7.07 17.00 -3.83
N VAL A 379 -7.52 16.31 -4.87
CA VAL A 379 -7.52 14.84 -4.89
C VAL A 379 -6.34 14.35 -5.72
N LEU A 380 -5.46 13.56 -5.09
CA LEU A 380 -4.31 12.93 -5.73
C LEU A 380 -4.58 11.43 -5.87
N GLY A 381 -4.85 10.97 -7.08
CA GLY A 381 -5.08 9.57 -7.39
C GLY A 381 -4.05 9.00 -8.35
N MET A 382 -3.78 7.70 -8.22
CA MET A 382 -2.96 6.93 -9.16
C MET A 382 -3.82 5.82 -9.78
N CYS A 383 -3.64 5.53 -11.08
CA CYS A 383 -4.34 4.46 -11.80
C CYS A 383 -5.87 4.53 -11.61
N SER A 384 -6.49 3.53 -10.96
CA SER A 384 -7.92 3.56 -10.62
C SER A 384 -8.27 4.67 -9.63
N GLY A 385 -7.38 5.01 -8.70
CA GLY A 385 -7.54 6.16 -7.82
C GLY A 385 -7.60 7.48 -8.59
N ALA A 386 -6.85 7.60 -9.70
CA ALA A 386 -6.93 8.76 -10.61
C ALA A 386 -8.26 8.79 -11.37
N TYR A 387 -8.79 7.62 -11.77
CA TYR A 387 -10.12 7.50 -12.34
C TYR A 387 -11.19 7.98 -11.37
N HIS A 388 -11.18 7.48 -10.13
CA HIS A 388 -12.14 7.89 -9.10
C HIS A 388 -12.03 9.37 -8.74
N ALA A 389 -10.81 9.91 -8.67
CA ALA A 389 -10.58 11.33 -8.46
C ALA A 389 -11.22 12.18 -9.58
N PHE A 390 -11.05 11.77 -10.84
CA PHE A 390 -11.65 12.46 -11.99
C PHE A 390 -13.17 12.35 -11.97
N GLN A 391 -13.75 11.17 -11.75
CA GLN A 391 -15.19 10.96 -11.69
C GLN A 391 -15.84 11.70 -10.52
N ALA A 392 -15.25 11.62 -9.32
CA ALA A 392 -15.76 12.33 -8.16
C ALA A 392 -15.75 13.86 -8.36
N ALA A 393 -14.73 14.41 -9.02
CA ALA A 393 -14.66 15.85 -9.28
C ALA A 393 -15.76 16.35 -10.24
N LEU A 394 -16.35 15.48 -11.05
CA LEU A 394 -17.49 15.86 -11.90
C LEU A 394 -18.75 16.14 -11.06
N ASP A 395 -18.95 15.37 -10.01
CA ASP A 395 -20.14 15.42 -9.15
C ASP A 395 -19.91 16.30 -7.91
N ASP A 396 -18.69 16.35 -7.34
CA ASP A 396 -18.35 17.10 -6.14
C ASP A 396 -17.66 18.42 -6.47
N HIS A 397 -18.36 19.51 -6.23
CA HIS A 397 -17.92 20.88 -6.55
C HIS A 397 -16.92 21.46 -5.53
N ARG A 398 -16.60 20.75 -4.46
CA ARG A 398 -15.61 21.16 -3.45
C ARG A 398 -14.19 20.75 -3.82
N ILE A 399 -14.04 19.97 -4.89
CA ILE A 399 -12.72 19.58 -5.40
C ILE A 399 -12.17 20.72 -6.27
N ASP A 400 -11.11 21.38 -5.79
CA ASP A 400 -10.46 22.52 -6.45
C ASP A 400 -9.27 22.08 -7.31
N GLY A 401 -8.72 20.90 -7.06
CA GLY A 401 -7.56 20.41 -7.79
C GLY A 401 -7.51 18.91 -7.95
N LEU A 402 -6.90 18.46 -9.05
CA LEU A 402 -6.66 17.05 -9.36
C LEU A 402 -5.19 16.82 -9.67
N ILE A 403 -4.61 15.78 -9.07
CA ILE A 403 -3.30 15.24 -9.44
C ILE A 403 -3.53 13.80 -9.88
N LEU A 404 -3.47 13.57 -11.20
CA LEU A 404 -3.83 12.32 -11.85
C LEU A 404 -2.56 11.62 -12.32
N LEU A 405 -2.14 10.60 -11.54
CA LEU A 405 -0.93 9.83 -11.79
C LEU A 405 -1.30 8.56 -12.56
N ASN A 406 -0.66 8.35 -13.71
CA ASN A 406 -0.83 7.15 -14.52
C ASN A 406 -2.30 6.76 -14.74
N LEU A 407 -3.16 7.75 -15.06
CA LEU A 407 -4.57 7.54 -15.40
C LEU A 407 -4.66 6.69 -16.67
N GLN A 408 -5.19 5.47 -16.55
CA GLN A 408 -5.29 4.52 -17.65
C GLN A 408 -6.65 4.52 -18.35
N LYS A 409 -7.70 5.06 -17.71
CA LYS A 409 -9.06 5.07 -18.23
C LYS A 409 -9.79 6.35 -17.81
N PHE A 410 -10.50 6.98 -18.74
CA PHE A 410 -11.49 8.03 -18.46
C PHE A 410 -12.89 7.46 -18.28
N VAL A 411 -13.18 6.38 -18.97
CA VAL A 411 -14.50 5.72 -18.94
C VAL A 411 -14.30 4.23 -18.70
N TRP A 412 -15.07 3.68 -17.76
CA TRP A 412 -15.15 2.25 -17.51
C TRP A 412 -16.54 1.75 -17.88
N HIS A 413 -16.61 0.73 -18.72
CA HIS A 413 -17.88 0.13 -19.13
C HIS A 413 -18.18 -1.11 -18.29
N GLY A 414 -19.43 -1.25 -17.83
CA GLY A 414 -19.87 -2.42 -17.07
C GLY A 414 -19.62 -3.71 -17.86
N GLY A 415 -18.99 -4.69 -17.21
CA GLY A 415 -18.62 -5.97 -17.83
C GLY A 415 -17.21 -6.02 -18.40
N GLU A 416 -16.46 -4.93 -18.42
CA GLU A 416 -15.01 -4.97 -18.71
C GLU A 416 -14.29 -5.77 -17.60
N SER A 417 -13.44 -6.72 -18.00
CA SER A 417 -12.57 -7.44 -17.07
C SER A 417 -11.23 -6.72 -16.96
N LEU A 418 -10.81 -6.40 -15.73
CA LEU A 418 -9.52 -5.76 -15.47
C LEU A 418 -8.36 -6.58 -16.05
N SER A 419 -8.40 -7.91 -15.90
CA SER A 419 -7.38 -8.80 -16.46
C SER A 419 -7.34 -8.79 -17.99
N VAL A 420 -8.48 -8.60 -18.66
CA VAL A 420 -8.54 -8.45 -20.13
C VAL A 420 -8.00 -7.08 -20.53
N VAL A 421 -8.41 -6.02 -19.86
CA VAL A 421 -7.91 -4.66 -20.11
C VAL A 421 -6.40 -4.61 -19.90
N GLN A 422 -5.89 -5.16 -18.82
CA GLN A 422 -4.45 -5.23 -18.57
C GLN A 422 -3.74 -6.02 -19.68
N ARG A 423 -4.16 -7.22 -20.04
CA ARG A 423 -3.53 -8.02 -21.10
C ARG A 423 -3.52 -7.34 -22.46
N THR A 424 -4.53 -6.54 -22.77
CA THR A 424 -4.65 -5.84 -24.07
C THR A 424 -3.97 -4.48 -24.09
N THR A 425 -3.83 -3.81 -22.94
CA THR A 425 -3.25 -2.46 -22.82
C THR A 425 -1.83 -2.42 -22.27
N PHE A 426 -1.28 -3.52 -21.79
CA PHE A 426 0.01 -3.60 -21.10
C PHE A 426 1.22 -2.97 -21.82
N ARG A 427 1.14 -2.75 -23.13
CA ARG A 427 2.26 -2.20 -23.92
C ARG A 427 1.79 -1.04 -24.78
N THR A 428 2.42 0.12 -24.65
CA THR A 428 2.10 1.30 -25.46
C THR A 428 2.40 1.08 -26.94
N THR A 429 1.74 1.86 -27.80
CA THR A 429 2.07 1.92 -29.23
C THR A 429 3.55 2.24 -29.45
N GLY A 430 4.13 3.13 -28.62
CA GLY A 430 5.55 3.44 -28.63
C GLY A 430 6.46 2.26 -28.29
N PHE A 431 6.02 1.33 -27.43
CA PHE A 431 6.75 0.08 -27.17
C PHE A 431 6.85 -0.79 -28.42
N TYR A 432 5.74 -1.00 -29.14
CA TYR A 432 5.74 -1.81 -30.35
C TYR A 432 6.60 -1.19 -31.46
N LEU A 433 6.54 0.13 -31.63
CA LEU A 433 7.35 0.83 -32.63
C LEU A 433 8.86 0.75 -32.34
N ARG A 434 9.27 0.93 -31.07
CA ARG A 434 10.68 0.78 -30.69
C ARG A 434 11.17 -0.65 -30.82
N ASN A 435 10.36 -1.63 -30.46
CA ASN A 435 10.72 -3.04 -30.60
C ASN A 435 10.74 -3.50 -32.06
N ALA A 436 9.96 -2.89 -32.95
CA ALA A 436 10.05 -3.13 -34.38
C ALA A 436 11.42 -2.75 -34.99
N ALA A 437 12.13 -1.80 -34.35
CA ALA A 437 13.49 -1.42 -34.74
C ALA A 437 14.59 -2.29 -34.08
N ASN A 438 14.24 -3.22 -33.18
CA ASN A 438 15.21 -4.01 -32.43
C ASN A 438 15.53 -5.36 -33.13
N PRO A 439 16.78 -5.61 -33.57
CA PRO A 439 17.16 -6.85 -34.28
C PRO A 439 16.97 -8.12 -33.43
N ALA A 440 17.02 -8.01 -32.11
CA ALA A 440 16.81 -9.15 -31.21
C ALA A 440 15.34 -9.63 -31.22
N VAL A 441 14.38 -8.71 -31.40
CA VAL A 441 12.95 -9.03 -31.52
C VAL A 441 12.70 -9.78 -32.83
N TRP A 442 13.32 -9.36 -33.91
CA TRP A 442 13.24 -10.05 -35.22
C TRP A 442 13.80 -11.48 -35.17
N ARG A 443 14.90 -11.69 -34.43
CA ARG A 443 15.43 -13.04 -34.20
C ARG A 443 14.47 -13.94 -33.40
N ARG A 444 13.78 -13.41 -32.37
CA ARG A 444 12.75 -14.14 -31.64
C ARG A 444 11.51 -14.40 -32.50
N LEU A 445 11.15 -13.46 -33.36
CA LEU A 445 10.06 -13.59 -34.33
C LEU A 445 10.31 -14.76 -35.30
N CYS A 446 11.52 -14.82 -35.88
CA CYS A 446 11.93 -15.91 -36.79
C CYS A 446 11.97 -17.29 -36.08
N ARG A 447 12.06 -17.32 -34.76
CA ARG A 447 12.01 -18.56 -33.95
C ARG A 447 10.60 -18.94 -33.48
N GLY A 448 9.55 -18.23 -33.91
CA GLY A 448 8.17 -18.49 -33.52
C GLY A 448 7.85 -18.18 -32.04
N GLN A 449 8.70 -17.43 -31.36
CA GLN A 449 8.56 -17.11 -29.93
C GLN A 449 7.74 -15.84 -29.65
N VAL A 450 7.13 -15.25 -30.68
CA VAL A 450 6.35 -13.99 -30.56
C VAL A 450 4.97 -14.20 -31.15
N ASN A 451 3.94 -13.87 -30.38
CA ASN A 451 2.55 -13.92 -30.83
C ASN A 451 2.23 -12.73 -31.76
N ILE A 452 2.45 -12.91 -33.06
CA ILE A 452 2.22 -11.89 -34.10
C ILE A 452 0.74 -11.52 -34.20
N GLY A 453 -0.16 -12.50 -34.08
CA GLY A 453 -1.61 -12.28 -34.15
C GLY A 453 -2.11 -11.36 -33.05
N GLY A 454 -1.64 -11.53 -31.82
CA GLY A 454 -1.95 -10.67 -30.70
C GLY A 454 -1.43 -9.24 -30.89
N ILE A 455 -0.21 -9.09 -31.42
CA ILE A 455 0.39 -7.77 -31.70
C ILE A 455 -0.39 -7.05 -32.81
N ALA A 456 -0.66 -7.74 -33.92
CA ALA A 456 -1.41 -7.17 -35.04
C ALA A 456 -2.84 -6.78 -34.61
N GLY A 457 -3.52 -7.62 -33.83
CA GLY A 457 -4.84 -7.32 -33.27
C GLY A 457 -4.84 -6.09 -32.35
N ALA A 458 -3.85 -5.97 -31.46
CA ALA A 458 -3.70 -4.83 -30.58
C ALA A 458 -3.44 -3.52 -31.35
N LEU A 459 -2.58 -3.55 -32.36
CA LEU A 459 -2.29 -2.37 -33.20
C LEU A 459 -3.49 -2.01 -34.09
N ALA A 460 -4.17 -2.99 -34.67
CA ALA A 460 -5.37 -2.75 -35.49
C ALA A 460 -6.51 -2.15 -34.64
N SER A 461 -6.78 -2.67 -33.45
CA SER A 461 -7.80 -2.12 -32.57
C SER A 461 -7.51 -0.68 -32.15
N ARG A 462 -6.23 -0.32 -31.93
CA ARG A 462 -5.80 1.04 -31.61
C ARG A 462 -5.94 1.98 -32.82
N ALA A 463 -5.54 1.51 -34.01
CA ALA A 463 -5.71 2.28 -35.24
C ALA A 463 -7.19 2.59 -35.50
N VAL A 464 -8.08 1.61 -35.30
CA VAL A 464 -9.53 1.80 -35.41
C VAL A 464 -10.05 2.84 -34.40
N ARG A 465 -9.63 2.74 -33.13
CA ARG A 465 -10.03 3.72 -32.11
C ARG A 465 -9.50 5.12 -32.41
N HIS A 466 -8.26 5.22 -32.88
CA HIS A 466 -7.68 6.52 -33.26
C HIS A 466 -8.41 7.16 -34.44
N VAL A 467 -8.76 6.37 -35.45
CA VAL A 467 -9.57 6.83 -36.60
C VAL A 467 -10.97 7.25 -36.12
N ALA A 468 -11.59 6.45 -35.24
CA ALA A 468 -12.88 6.79 -34.66
C ALA A 468 -12.83 8.12 -33.87
N ALA A 469 -11.77 8.34 -33.10
CA ALA A 469 -11.58 9.57 -32.34
C ALA A 469 -11.35 10.81 -33.22
N VAL A 470 -10.67 10.65 -34.36
CA VAL A 470 -10.52 11.72 -35.36
C VAL A 470 -11.83 12.01 -36.10
N ALA A 471 -12.60 10.96 -36.39
CA ALA A 471 -13.92 11.06 -37.04
C ALA A 471 -15.04 11.46 -36.06
N ASP A 472 -14.75 11.59 -34.77
CA ASP A 472 -15.70 11.85 -33.67
C ASP A 472 -16.69 13.00 -33.98
N PRO A 473 -16.27 14.19 -34.45
CA PRO A 473 -17.22 15.27 -34.76
C PRO A 473 -18.26 14.90 -35.83
N ALA A 474 -17.83 14.12 -36.85
CA ALA A 474 -18.72 13.64 -37.88
C ALA A 474 -19.65 12.52 -37.41
N ILE A 475 -19.14 11.63 -36.56
CA ILE A 475 -19.92 10.55 -35.92
C ILE A 475 -20.95 11.14 -34.96
N ALA A 476 -20.55 12.12 -34.16
CA ALA A 476 -21.45 12.83 -33.23
C ALA A 476 -22.59 13.54 -33.93
N ALA A 477 -22.34 14.13 -35.09
CA ALA A 477 -23.36 14.80 -35.92
C ALA A 477 -24.45 13.82 -36.42
N VAL A 478 -24.13 12.54 -36.59
CA VAL A 478 -25.03 11.51 -37.13
C VAL A 478 -25.64 10.63 -36.03
N ARG A 479 -24.89 10.28 -35.02
CA ARG A 479 -25.28 9.29 -33.98
C ARG A 479 -25.54 9.88 -32.59
N GLY A 480 -25.34 11.18 -32.42
CA GLY A 480 -25.38 11.82 -31.10
C GLY A 480 -24.05 11.74 -30.37
N GLU A 481 -24.08 11.91 -29.05
CA GLU A 481 -22.88 12.00 -28.22
C GLU A 481 -22.01 10.74 -28.26
N THR A 482 -20.72 10.96 -28.43
CA THR A 482 -19.68 9.91 -28.41
C THR A 482 -18.93 9.93 -27.08
N CYS A 483 -18.28 8.81 -26.72
CA CYS A 483 -17.43 8.76 -25.52
C CYS A 483 -16.33 9.83 -25.56
N VAL A 484 -15.75 10.09 -26.73
CA VAL A 484 -14.70 11.11 -26.88
C VAL A 484 -15.26 12.51 -26.63
N GLY A 485 -16.40 12.83 -27.21
CA GLY A 485 -17.08 14.10 -26.98
C GLY A 485 -17.50 14.30 -25.53
N MET A 486 -17.98 13.24 -24.88
CA MET A 486 -18.34 13.24 -23.46
C MET A 486 -17.13 13.58 -22.58
N VAL A 487 -16.01 12.87 -22.72
CA VAL A 487 -14.81 13.11 -21.89
C VAL A 487 -14.25 14.52 -22.10
N ARG A 488 -14.23 15.01 -23.35
CA ARG A 488 -13.81 16.39 -23.64
C ARG A 488 -14.70 17.42 -22.94
N ARG A 489 -16.05 17.25 -22.98
CA ARG A 489 -16.96 18.13 -22.26
C ARG A 489 -16.80 18.05 -20.74
N GLN A 490 -16.56 16.86 -20.18
CA GLN A 490 -16.26 16.70 -18.77
C GLN A 490 -15.00 17.48 -18.37
N LEU A 491 -13.93 17.42 -19.17
CA LEU A 491 -12.73 18.22 -18.93
C LEU A 491 -13.01 19.73 -19.00
N ASP A 492 -13.78 20.17 -20.01
CA ASP A 492 -14.13 21.58 -20.18
C ASP A 492 -15.04 22.06 -19.03
N GLU A 493 -15.89 21.20 -18.49
CA GLU A 493 -16.70 21.48 -17.29
C GLU A 493 -15.81 21.71 -16.08
N LEU A 494 -14.88 20.80 -15.79
CA LEU A 494 -13.92 20.97 -14.70
C LEU A 494 -13.10 22.26 -14.86
N ALA A 495 -12.65 22.56 -16.07
CA ALA A 495 -11.89 23.78 -16.35
C ALA A 495 -12.75 25.05 -16.15
N ARG A 496 -14.03 25.06 -16.56
CA ARG A 496 -14.96 26.18 -16.31
C ARG A 496 -15.21 26.40 -14.82
N ARG A 497 -15.24 25.33 -14.04
CA ARG A 497 -15.31 25.37 -12.56
C ARG A 497 -13.97 25.76 -11.91
N SER A 498 -12.96 26.07 -12.72
CA SER A 498 -11.61 26.44 -12.27
C SER A 498 -10.85 25.34 -11.53
N VAL A 499 -11.20 24.07 -11.74
CA VAL A 499 -10.44 22.93 -11.20
C VAL A 499 -9.06 22.90 -11.86
N GLU A 500 -8.00 22.99 -11.06
CA GLU A 500 -6.63 22.92 -11.52
C GLU A 500 -6.21 21.45 -11.67
N MET A 501 -5.59 21.06 -12.77
CA MET A 501 -5.32 19.64 -13.07
C MET A 501 -3.85 19.39 -13.43
N LEU A 502 -3.21 18.45 -12.75
CA LEU A 502 -1.92 17.89 -13.11
C LEU A 502 -2.10 16.45 -13.62
N TYR A 503 -1.82 16.23 -14.90
CA TYR A 503 -1.67 14.90 -15.48
C TYR A 503 -0.19 14.55 -15.52
N LEU A 504 0.18 13.45 -14.85
CA LEU A 504 1.54 12.95 -14.83
C LEU A 504 1.54 11.46 -15.15
N LEU A 505 2.23 11.09 -16.24
CA LEU A 505 2.30 9.71 -16.69
C LEU A 505 3.75 9.23 -16.79
N SER A 506 3.98 7.98 -16.44
CA SER A 506 5.23 7.28 -16.72
C SER A 506 5.46 7.17 -18.23
N GLY A 507 6.72 7.15 -18.66
CA GLY A 507 7.05 7.28 -20.08
C GLY A 507 6.57 6.16 -20.99
N ASN A 508 6.21 5.00 -20.42
CA ASN A 508 5.68 3.84 -21.14
C ASN A 508 4.29 3.42 -20.62
N ASP A 509 3.61 4.30 -19.89
CA ASP A 509 2.30 4.01 -19.33
C ASP A 509 1.21 3.94 -20.42
N PRO A 510 0.32 2.93 -20.38
CA PRO A 510 -0.84 2.84 -21.30
C PRO A 510 -1.75 4.07 -21.30
N GLY A 511 -1.79 4.82 -20.22
CA GLY A 511 -2.51 6.09 -20.13
C GLY A 511 -2.08 7.11 -21.19
N LEU A 512 -0.87 7.00 -21.75
CA LEU A 512 -0.43 7.85 -22.88
C LEU A 512 -1.24 7.56 -24.16
N ASP A 513 -1.58 6.30 -24.41
CA ASP A 513 -2.43 5.92 -25.53
C ASP A 513 -3.88 6.37 -25.28
N GLU A 514 -4.39 6.20 -24.06
CA GLU A 514 -5.71 6.68 -23.63
C GLU A 514 -5.83 8.19 -23.83
N ILE A 515 -4.86 8.97 -23.34
CA ILE A 515 -4.84 10.43 -23.55
C ILE A 515 -4.77 10.79 -25.03
N SER A 516 -4.03 10.03 -25.82
CA SER A 516 -3.92 10.29 -27.26
C SER A 516 -5.23 9.97 -27.99
N GLU A 517 -5.99 9.01 -27.52
CA GLU A 517 -7.31 8.67 -28.06
C GLU A 517 -8.32 9.81 -27.84
N TYR A 518 -8.42 10.34 -26.64
CA TYR A 518 -9.39 11.39 -26.30
C TYR A 518 -8.96 12.80 -26.72
N PHE A 519 -7.66 13.10 -26.61
CA PHE A 519 -7.15 14.48 -26.76
C PHE A 519 -6.14 14.67 -27.89
N GLY A 520 -6.07 13.71 -28.82
CA GLY A 520 -5.16 13.75 -29.96
C GLY A 520 -3.72 13.43 -29.59
N MET A 521 -2.86 13.27 -30.60
CA MET A 521 -1.49 12.79 -30.46
C MET A 521 -0.75 13.50 -29.32
N ARG A 522 -0.23 12.71 -28.37
CA ARG A 522 0.45 13.21 -27.16
C ARG A 522 -0.37 14.20 -26.32
N GLY A 523 -1.70 14.15 -26.41
CA GLY A 523 -2.59 15.01 -25.63
C GLY A 523 -2.51 16.49 -26.00
N TRP A 524 -2.32 16.82 -27.27
CA TRP A 524 -2.14 18.21 -27.70
C TRP A 524 -3.33 19.12 -27.37
N LEU A 525 -4.57 18.60 -27.40
CA LEU A 525 -5.77 19.34 -26.97
C LEU A 525 -5.75 19.56 -25.46
N LEU A 526 -5.39 18.52 -24.69
CA LEU A 526 -5.29 18.60 -23.24
C LEU A 526 -4.29 19.69 -22.81
N ARG A 527 -3.15 19.78 -23.49
CA ARG A 527 -2.09 20.78 -23.22
C ARG A 527 -2.48 22.22 -23.54
N ARG A 528 -3.52 22.44 -24.33
CA ARG A 528 -4.05 23.77 -24.64
C ARG A 528 -4.99 24.32 -23.56
N ASN A 529 -5.48 23.46 -22.69
CA ASN A 529 -6.33 23.90 -21.60
C ASN A 529 -5.46 24.60 -20.52
N PRO A 530 -5.74 25.87 -20.20
CA PRO A 530 -4.93 26.63 -19.24
C PRO A 530 -4.98 26.09 -17.82
N LYS A 531 -6.01 25.29 -17.49
CA LYS A 531 -6.18 24.64 -16.19
C LYS A 531 -5.44 23.29 -16.10
N VAL A 532 -4.78 22.87 -17.17
CA VAL A 532 -4.10 21.58 -17.24
C VAL A 532 -2.58 21.74 -17.34
N ILE A 533 -1.86 21.05 -16.47
CA ILE A 533 -0.43 20.78 -16.61
C ILE A 533 -0.27 19.30 -16.97
N PHE A 534 0.34 19.02 -18.12
CA PHE A 534 0.65 17.65 -18.54
C PHE A 534 2.15 17.39 -18.52
N ARG A 535 2.59 16.35 -17.83
CA ARG A 535 4.00 15.95 -17.69
C ARG A 535 4.16 14.45 -17.90
N THR A 536 5.36 14.05 -18.30
CA THR A 536 5.76 12.64 -18.41
C THR A 536 7.03 12.40 -17.61
N LEU A 537 7.09 11.26 -16.92
CA LEU A 537 8.23 10.80 -16.16
C LEU A 537 8.87 9.61 -16.88
N THR A 538 9.87 9.88 -17.71
CA THR A 538 10.56 8.87 -18.51
C THR A 538 11.41 7.97 -17.62
N GLY A 539 11.37 6.65 -17.88
CA GLY A 539 12.16 5.66 -17.15
C GLY A 539 11.51 5.15 -15.87
N ALA A 540 10.38 5.75 -15.43
CA ALA A 540 9.60 5.24 -14.33
C ALA A 540 8.63 4.13 -14.78
N ASP A 541 8.37 3.17 -13.91
CA ASP A 541 7.32 2.17 -14.06
C ASP A 541 5.93 2.75 -13.71
N HIS A 542 4.88 1.95 -13.90
CA HIS A 542 3.50 2.35 -13.62
C HIS A 542 3.27 2.71 -12.15
N THR A 543 3.86 1.97 -11.24
CA THR A 543 3.65 2.10 -9.79
C THR A 543 4.61 3.07 -9.11
N LEU A 544 5.54 3.67 -9.88
CA LEU A 544 6.60 4.56 -9.39
C LEU A 544 7.42 3.88 -8.27
N SER A 545 7.74 2.59 -8.48
CA SER A 545 8.39 1.76 -7.48
C SER A 545 9.79 2.25 -7.10
N ALA A 546 10.52 2.85 -8.05
CA ALA A 546 11.88 3.35 -7.86
C ALA A 546 11.91 4.62 -6.99
N HIS A 547 12.86 4.68 -6.06
CA HIS A 547 13.02 5.81 -5.14
C HIS A 547 13.25 7.14 -5.87
N TRP A 548 14.10 7.15 -6.91
CA TRP A 548 14.33 8.34 -7.72
C TRP A 548 13.06 8.86 -8.39
N ALA A 549 12.16 7.95 -8.81
CA ALA A 549 10.90 8.31 -9.46
C ALA A 549 9.95 8.98 -8.46
N ARG A 550 9.88 8.47 -7.22
CA ARG A 550 9.10 9.07 -6.13
C ARG A 550 9.64 10.46 -5.75
N GLN A 551 10.96 10.62 -5.65
CA GLN A 551 11.56 11.95 -5.41
C GLN A 551 11.23 12.94 -6.55
N ARG A 552 11.31 12.49 -7.80
CA ARG A 552 10.97 13.33 -8.95
C ARG A 552 9.49 13.69 -8.97
N LEU A 553 8.62 12.77 -8.60
CA LEU A 553 7.18 13.02 -8.41
C LEU A 553 6.96 14.14 -7.39
N GLN A 554 7.56 14.08 -6.21
CA GLN A 554 7.45 15.10 -5.16
C GLN A 554 7.85 16.48 -5.70
N GLN A 555 8.97 16.59 -6.44
CA GLN A 555 9.40 17.85 -7.07
C GLN A 555 8.37 18.40 -8.06
N MET A 556 7.75 17.52 -8.87
CA MET A 556 6.73 17.92 -9.85
C MET A 556 5.44 18.35 -9.18
N ILE A 557 5.02 17.68 -8.11
CA ILE A 557 3.87 18.07 -7.27
C ILE A 557 4.14 19.41 -6.59
N ALA A 558 5.35 19.62 -6.02
CA ALA A 558 5.74 20.90 -5.43
C ALA A 558 5.63 22.05 -6.43
N ALA A 559 6.12 21.84 -7.65
CA ALA A 559 6.03 22.86 -8.71
C ALA A 559 4.57 23.19 -9.07
N TYR A 560 3.71 22.16 -9.14
CA TYR A 560 2.28 22.33 -9.40
C TYR A 560 1.58 23.10 -8.27
N LEU A 561 1.80 22.72 -7.01
CA LEU A 561 1.18 23.35 -5.84
C LEU A 561 1.58 24.83 -5.73
N ARG A 562 2.87 25.14 -5.94
CA ARG A 562 3.33 26.53 -5.96
C ARG A 562 2.69 27.34 -7.09
N GLN A 563 2.60 26.76 -8.29
CA GLN A 563 2.11 27.48 -9.47
C GLN A 563 0.59 27.71 -9.42
N ARG A 564 -0.18 26.81 -8.80
CA ARG A 564 -1.63 26.78 -8.89
C ARG A 564 -2.36 27.14 -7.60
N PHE A 565 -1.72 26.94 -6.45
CA PHE A 565 -2.34 27.13 -5.13
C PHE A 565 -1.55 28.10 -4.23
N ASP A 566 -0.59 28.81 -4.79
CA ASP A 566 0.22 29.83 -4.09
C ASP A 566 0.85 29.33 -2.78
N VAL A 567 1.20 28.05 -2.74
CA VAL A 567 1.86 27.45 -1.58
C VAL A 567 3.25 28.04 -1.45
N ALA A 568 3.47 28.87 -0.43
CA ALA A 568 4.76 29.49 -0.16
C ALA A 568 5.85 28.42 -0.04
N SER A 569 6.97 28.60 -0.76
CA SER A 569 8.07 27.65 -0.74
C SER A 569 8.76 27.67 0.62
N ARG A 570 8.45 26.74 1.50
CA ARG A 570 9.27 26.36 2.66
C ARG A 570 10.32 25.31 2.29
N VAL A 571 10.38 24.94 1.02
CA VAL A 571 11.26 23.89 0.52
C VAL A 571 12.59 24.46 0.14
N GLU A 572 13.59 24.24 0.97
CA GLU A 572 14.94 24.10 0.43
C GLU A 572 14.96 22.87 -0.49
N PRO A 573 15.61 22.95 -1.68
CA PRO A 573 15.74 21.77 -2.53
C PRO A 573 16.37 20.66 -1.67
N VAL A 574 15.76 19.47 -1.71
CA VAL A 574 16.31 18.28 -1.06
C VAL A 574 17.73 18.10 -1.59
N VAL A 575 18.69 18.60 -0.84
CA VAL A 575 20.10 18.30 -1.03
C VAL A 575 20.23 16.81 -0.73
N ALA A 576 20.80 16.07 -1.65
CA ALA A 576 20.91 14.61 -1.65
C ALA A 576 21.72 14.01 -0.49
N ASP A 577 21.87 14.69 0.63
CA ASP A 577 22.67 14.27 1.78
C ASP A 577 21.97 14.58 3.12
N ARG A 578 20.89 13.85 3.42
CA ARG A 578 20.46 13.71 4.82
C ARG A 578 21.16 12.50 5.46
N VAL A 579 22.49 12.46 5.39
CA VAL A 579 23.29 11.52 6.17
C VAL A 579 23.48 12.12 7.56
N GLY A 580 22.89 11.50 8.59
CA GLY A 580 23.30 11.72 9.98
C GLY A 580 22.34 12.40 10.94
N ARG A 581 21.09 12.68 10.60
CA ARG A 581 20.11 12.97 11.65
C ARG A 581 19.62 11.66 12.27
N ARG A 582 20.11 11.35 13.47
CA ARG A 582 19.44 10.36 14.32
C ARG A 582 18.01 10.87 14.50
N ALA A 583 17.03 10.18 13.92
CA ALA A 583 15.64 10.42 14.21
C ALA A 583 15.44 10.35 15.73
N SER A 584 14.83 11.38 16.31
CA SER A 584 14.33 11.31 17.68
C SER A 584 13.39 10.12 17.76
N ARG A 585 13.46 9.33 18.84
CA ARG A 585 12.55 8.19 18.99
C ARG A 585 11.10 8.65 18.82
N PRO A 586 10.29 7.98 17.96
CA PRO A 586 8.91 8.37 17.76
C PRO A 586 8.15 8.36 19.08
N ARG A 587 7.32 9.37 19.32
CA ARG A 587 6.44 9.43 20.50
C ARG A 587 5.07 8.92 20.12
N VAL A 588 4.57 7.94 20.84
CA VAL A 588 3.19 7.48 20.74
C VAL A 588 2.38 8.19 21.81
N LEU A 589 1.40 9.00 21.41
CA LEU A 589 0.44 9.60 22.31
C LEU A 589 -0.80 8.70 22.37
N SER A 590 -0.99 8.03 23.52
CA SER A 590 -2.25 7.35 23.83
C SER A 590 -3.24 8.40 24.34
N VAL A 591 -4.32 8.63 23.62
CA VAL A 591 -5.44 9.43 24.13
C VAL A 591 -6.30 8.54 24.99
N ILE A 592 -6.16 8.62 26.32
CA ILE A 592 -7.14 8.05 27.26
C ILE A 592 -8.36 8.99 27.21
N VAL A 593 -9.42 8.57 26.52
CA VAL A 593 -10.71 9.28 26.59
C VAL A 593 -11.36 8.88 27.90
N PRO A 594 -11.62 9.82 28.85
CA PRO A 594 -12.29 9.48 30.07
C PRO A 594 -13.73 9.07 29.80
N GLN A 595 -14.15 7.94 30.36
CA GLN A 595 -15.55 7.50 30.34
C GLN A 595 -16.45 8.62 30.90
N ARG A 596 -17.50 8.98 30.17
CA ARG A 596 -18.60 9.76 30.68
C ARG A 596 -19.39 8.93 31.70
N SER A 597 -18.95 8.92 32.94
CA SER A 597 -19.83 8.60 34.05
C SER A 597 -20.71 9.82 34.33
N GLY A 598 -22.02 9.64 34.30
CA GLY A 598 -22.95 10.68 34.75
C GLY A 598 -22.69 11.04 36.22
N ALA A 599 -22.42 12.29 36.43
CA ALA A 599 -22.51 13.17 37.60
C ALA A 599 -21.20 13.90 37.92
N ALA A 600 -21.29 15.25 37.89
CA ALA A 600 -20.50 16.26 38.59
C ALA A 600 -18.99 16.36 38.35
N GLN A 601 -18.65 17.47 37.71
CA GLN A 601 -17.47 18.36 37.90
C GLN A 601 -16.30 17.84 38.75
N GLU A 602 -15.10 17.73 38.19
CA GLU A 602 -13.93 18.56 38.55
C GLU A 602 -12.61 18.00 37.98
N SER A 603 -11.78 18.94 37.54
CA SER A 603 -10.32 18.94 37.42
C SER A 603 -9.63 18.01 36.42
N VAL A 604 -9.14 18.64 35.35
CA VAL A 604 -8.14 18.13 34.43
C VAL A 604 -6.78 18.01 35.12
N ALA A 605 -6.27 16.79 35.27
CA ALA A 605 -4.87 16.56 35.61
C ALA A 605 -4.13 15.99 34.41
N ARG A 606 -3.22 16.76 33.84
CA ARG A 606 -2.23 16.30 32.88
C ARG A 606 -1.13 15.55 33.64
N THR A 607 -0.93 14.27 33.36
CA THR A 607 0.29 13.56 33.79
C THR A 607 1.12 13.23 32.56
N VAL A 608 2.22 13.94 32.44
CA VAL A 608 3.31 13.62 31.51
C VAL A 608 4.22 12.64 32.24
N ILE A 609 4.38 11.44 31.72
CA ILE A 609 5.40 10.51 32.23
C ILE A 609 6.66 10.68 31.36
N ASP A 610 7.62 11.42 31.87
CA ASP A 610 9.00 11.48 31.36
C ASP A 610 9.77 10.29 31.97
N SER A 611 10.15 9.33 31.15
CA SER A 611 11.14 8.32 31.52
C SER A 611 12.48 8.66 30.91
N ALA A 612 13.34 9.35 31.67
CA ALA A 612 14.75 9.51 31.35
C ALA A 612 15.54 8.32 31.91
N PRO A 613 16.52 7.77 31.18
CA PRO A 613 17.43 6.78 31.74
C PRO A 613 18.52 7.48 32.55
N THR A 614 18.65 7.13 33.80
CA THR A 614 19.84 7.40 34.62
C THR A 614 21.03 6.56 34.13
N ALA A 615 22.12 7.25 33.81
CA ALA A 615 23.42 6.63 33.57
C ALA A 615 24.02 6.14 34.90
N ALA A 616 24.51 4.91 34.94
CA ALA A 616 25.64 4.44 35.69
C ALA A 616 26.26 3.24 34.91
#